data_beebb134f948dd9f3f95972d903e7342
#
_entry.id   beebb134f948dd9f3f95972d903e7342
#
_cell.length_a   1.000
_cell.length_b   1.000
_cell.length_c   1.000
_cell.angle_alpha   90.00
_cell.angle_beta   90.00
_cell.angle_gamma   90.00
#
_symmetry.space_group_name_H-M   'P 1'
#
loop_
_entity.id
_entity.type
_entity.pdbx_description
1 polymer ?
#
loop_
_entity_poly.entity_id
_entity_poly.type
_entity_poly.pdbx_seq_one_letter_code
_entity_poly.pdbx_strand_id
1 'polypeptide(L)'
;MRWILFVLLLVLAHDGEAQGGFAHAEGKFFVDGAGHKLILRGTNLGNWLVQEGYMFRLEGGPQSAREIEAMVNELIGPTDAAKFWHEYRDAYITRKDIDFIAKAGFNTIRIPFHYKFFVPGDEEGFALVDRVVEWAKADHLYVILDMHCAPGGQTGANIDDSWGYPWLYEDEASQQQAAEIWKRIAAHYHDNPTVVGYDLLNEPIPHYPKLQQYNSKLEPVYRKLVAAVRSEDKNHVVILGGAQWDTNFSVFGAPFDKNAMYTFHKYWMPPVQDAVKPYVEFRDKYNVPIWMGESGENTDEWIGQFRKLLDDNEISWTFWPYKKMEAKSAPVTFARPEHWDEIVAYAARHAGMGDTEKSVAARPSLEDSRAAFEDLLRKIRFENATVNDGYLKALGATVK
;
A
#
# COMPACT_ATOMS: atom_id res chain seq x y z
N MET A 1 60.78 19.88 -20.68
CA MET A 1 59.38 20.26 -20.97
C MET A 1 58.47 19.05 -20.69
N ARG A 2 57.75 19.07 -19.55
CA ARG A 2 56.79 18.03 -19.18
C ARG A 2 55.39 18.57 -19.48
N TRP A 3 54.70 17.91 -20.38
CA TRP A 3 53.30 18.21 -20.69
C TRP A 3 52.42 17.47 -19.67
N ILE A 4 51.66 18.21 -18.87
CA ILE A 4 50.64 17.68 -17.97
C ILE A 4 49.33 17.68 -18.76
N LEU A 5 48.80 16.47 -19.05
CA LEU A 5 47.49 16.26 -19.64
C LEU A 5 46.45 16.42 -18.52
N PHE A 6 45.65 17.48 -18.56
CA PHE A 6 44.43 17.59 -17.74
C PHE A 6 43.32 16.78 -18.42
N VAL A 7 42.96 15.70 -17.81
CA VAL A 7 41.72 14.98 -18.17
C VAL A 7 40.56 15.68 -17.48
N LEU A 8 39.76 16.42 -18.25
CA LEU A 8 38.49 16.97 -17.80
C LEU A 8 37.47 15.81 -17.72
N LEU A 9 37.14 15.37 -16.51
CA LEU A 9 35.96 14.52 -16.28
C LEU A 9 34.71 15.40 -16.46
N LEU A 10 34.04 15.28 -17.61
CA LEU A 10 32.67 15.75 -17.81
C LEU A 10 31.74 14.85 -16.98
N VAL A 11 31.32 15.34 -15.84
CA VAL A 11 30.13 14.81 -15.16
C VAL A 11 28.95 15.27 -15.99
N LEU A 12 28.43 14.35 -16.81
CA LEU A 12 27.12 14.50 -17.45
C LEU A 12 26.07 14.43 -16.34
N ALA A 13 25.57 15.61 -15.94
CA ALA A 13 24.30 15.68 -15.24
C ALA A 13 23.26 15.05 -16.19
N HIS A 14 22.71 13.93 -15.82
CA HIS A 14 21.51 13.42 -16.47
C HIS A 14 20.37 14.35 -16.05
N ASP A 15 20.08 15.33 -16.90
CA ASP A 15 18.78 15.99 -16.88
C ASP A 15 17.73 14.91 -17.15
N GLY A 16 16.77 14.78 -16.22
CA GLY A 16 15.72 13.79 -16.32
C GLY A 16 14.90 14.00 -17.60
N GLU A 17 15.21 13.23 -18.63
CA GLU A 17 14.32 13.08 -19.78
C GLU A 17 13.02 12.46 -19.29
N ALA A 18 11.90 13.02 -19.73
CA ALA A 18 10.56 12.50 -19.50
C ALA A 18 10.54 10.99 -19.81
N GLN A 19 9.94 10.20 -18.88
CA GLN A 19 9.78 8.76 -19.03
C GLN A 19 9.14 8.43 -20.39
N GLY A 20 9.94 8.11 -21.36
CA GLY A 20 9.53 7.69 -22.69
C GLY A 20 9.30 6.18 -22.70
N GLY A 21 8.03 5.76 -22.51
CA GLY A 21 7.65 4.35 -22.56
C GLY A 21 7.23 3.76 -21.21
N PHE A 22 6.74 2.49 -21.24
CA PHE A 22 6.24 1.81 -20.06
C PHE A 22 7.35 0.99 -19.38
N ALA A 23 7.42 1.06 -18.06
CA ALA A 23 8.24 0.12 -17.30
C ALA A 23 7.64 -1.29 -17.44
N HIS A 24 8.51 -2.31 -17.55
CA HIS A 24 8.07 -3.69 -17.83
C HIS A 24 9.04 -4.74 -17.28
N ALA A 25 8.59 -5.99 -17.28
CA ALA A 25 9.41 -7.12 -16.92
C ALA A 25 10.32 -7.53 -18.10
N GLU A 26 11.63 -7.58 -17.88
CA GLU A 26 12.62 -8.11 -18.83
C GLU A 26 13.47 -9.18 -18.16
N GLY A 27 13.13 -10.44 -18.39
CA GLY A 27 13.72 -11.53 -17.64
C GLY A 27 13.51 -11.35 -16.14
N LYS A 28 14.55 -11.51 -15.34
CA LYS A 28 14.49 -11.35 -13.89
C LYS A 28 14.58 -9.91 -13.39
N PHE A 29 14.57 -8.95 -14.29
CA PHE A 29 14.68 -7.54 -13.96
C PHE A 29 13.38 -6.80 -14.28
N PHE A 30 13.14 -5.76 -13.53
CA PHE A 30 12.20 -4.73 -13.87
C PHE A 30 12.98 -3.61 -14.55
N VAL A 31 12.52 -3.13 -15.69
CA VAL A 31 13.19 -2.09 -16.48
C VAL A 31 12.27 -0.91 -16.72
N ASP A 32 12.85 0.28 -16.88
CA ASP A 32 12.12 1.49 -17.26
C ASP A 32 11.73 1.47 -18.75
N GLY A 33 11.00 2.49 -19.20
CA GLY A 33 10.58 2.60 -20.59
C GLY A 33 11.72 2.77 -21.59
N ALA A 34 12.94 3.03 -21.15
CA ALA A 34 14.16 3.10 -21.97
C ALA A 34 14.95 1.78 -21.96
N GLY A 35 14.51 0.78 -21.21
CA GLY A 35 15.19 -0.51 -21.08
C GLY A 35 16.32 -0.52 -20.03
N HIS A 36 16.43 0.50 -19.20
CA HIS A 36 17.39 0.48 -18.11
C HIS A 36 16.82 -0.23 -16.89
N LYS A 37 17.68 -0.98 -16.19
CA LYS A 37 17.28 -1.64 -14.95
C LYS A 37 16.74 -0.62 -13.93
N LEU A 38 15.52 -0.87 -13.48
CA LEU A 38 14.82 -0.04 -12.51
C LEU A 38 14.67 -0.77 -11.17
N ILE A 39 15.20 -0.19 -10.11
CA ILE A 39 14.97 -0.63 -8.74
C ILE A 39 14.00 0.35 -8.10
N LEU A 40 12.80 -0.13 -7.81
CA LEU A 40 11.78 0.65 -7.12
C LEU A 40 12.13 0.72 -5.63
N ARG A 41 12.14 1.93 -5.07
CA ARG A 41 12.39 2.21 -3.64
C ARG A 41 11.37 3.19 -3.15
N GLY A 42 10.53 2.76 -2.21
CA GLY A 42 9.40 3.62 -1.84
C GLY A 42 8.71 3.27 -0.55
N THR A 43 7.49 3.77 -0.45
CA THR A 43 6.63 3.62 0.72
C THR A 43 5.18 3.38 0.31
N ASN A 44 4.40 2.85 1.24
CA ASN A 44 2.98 2.57 1.06
C ASN A 44 2.13 3.71 1.64
N LEU A 45 1.17 4.24 0.88
CA LEU A 45 0.21 5.23 1.37
C LEU A 45 -0.90 4.56 2.20
N GLY A 46 -0.50 3.75 3.18
CA GLY A 46 -1.42 3.04 4.07
C GLY A 46 -2.28 3.98 4.90
N ASN A 47 -3.42 3.49 5.34
CA ASN A 47 -4.43 4.23 6.14
C ASN A 47 -5.14 5.38 5.40
N TRP A 48 -4.91 5.54 4.10
CA TRP A 48 -5.56 6.59 3.30
C TRP A 48 -6.91 6.11 2.71
N LEU A 49 -6.89 5.14 1.80
CA LEU A 49 -8.10 4.58 1.18
C LEU A 49 -8.53 3.23 1.77
N VAL A 50 -7.77 2.74 2.75
CA VAL A 50 -8.10 1.60 3.63
C VAL A 50 -7.64 1.97 5.03
N GLN A 51 -8.55 1.98 5.98
CA GLN A 51 -8.27 2.30 7.37
C GLN A 51 -8.05 1.04 8.18
N GLU A 52 -7.02 1.08 9.05
CA GLU A 52 -6.71 0.03 10.00
C GLU A 52 -6.66 0.59 11.44
N GLY A 53 -7.36 -0.06 12.37
CA GLY A 53 -7.55 0.47 13.71
C GLY A 53 -6.26 0.68 14.49
N TYR A 54 -5.28 -0.20 14.33
CA TYR A 54 -3.98 -0.06 14.99
C TYR A 54 -3.20 1.19 14.55
N MET A 55 -3.42 1.67 13.31
CA MET A 55 -2.78 2.89 12.81
C MET A 55 -3.37 4.16 13.42
N PHE A 56 -4.57 4.07 13.99
CA PHE A 56 -5.23 5.11 14.79
C PHE A 56 -5.12 4.90 16.30
N ARG A 57 -4.36 3.91 16.76
CA ARG A 57 -4.28 3.54 18.17
C ARG A 57 -5.63 3.14 18.78
N LEU A 58 -6.47 2.46 18.03
CA LEU A 58 -7.76 1.93 18.50
C LEU A 58 -7.58 0.52 19.11
N GLU A 59 -6.68 0.39 20.06
CA GLU A 59 -6.38 -0.89 20.73
C GLU A 59 -7.63 -1.46 21.43
N GLY A 60 -7.99 -2.72 21.07
CA GLY A 60 -9.16 -3.40 21.61
C GLY A 60 -10.51 -2.93 21.03
N GLY A 61 -10.48 -1.97 20.10
CA GLY A 61 -11.64 -1.43 19.39
C GLY A 61 -11.71 -1.90 17.93
N PRO A 62 -12.39 -1.15 17.06
CA PRO A 62 -12.56 -1.46 15.64
C PRO A 62 -11.20 -1.54 14.94
N GLN A 63 -11.02 -2.58 14.11
CA GLN A 63 -9.76 -2.85 13.43
C GLN A 63 -9.90 -2.79 11.90
N SER A 64 -11.08 -3.01 11.34
CA SER A 64 -11.33 -2.93 9.90
C SER A 64 -11.93 -1.58 9.49
N ALA A 65 -11.82 -1.24 8.21
CA ALA A 65 -12.31 0.02 7.66
C ALA A 65 -13.81 0.24 7.97
N ARG A 66 -14.67 -0.75 7.73
CA ARG A 66 -16.12 -0.64 8.00
C ARG A 66 -16.45 -0.49 9.49
N GLU A 67 -15.68 -1.16 10.37
CA GLU A 67 -15.89 -1.03 11.81
C GLU A 67 -15.52 0.37 12.29
N ILE A 68 -14.44 0.94 11.75
CA ILE A 68 -14.01 2.31 12.04
C ILE A 68 -15.04 3.30 11.48
N GLU A 69 -15.52 3.11 10.25
CA GLU A 69 -16.58 3.94 9.66
C GLU A 69 -17.87 3.88 10.51
N ALA A 70 -18.25 2.69 10.98
CA ALA A 70 -19.41 2.51 11.85
C ALA A 70 -19.24 3.26 13.18
N MET A 71 -18.06 3.18 13.81
CA MET A 71 -17.73 3.92 15.03
C MET A 71 -17.83 5.43 14.82
N VAL A 72 -17.30 5.96 13.74
CA VAL A 72 -17.37 7.40 13.42
C VAL A 72 -18.83 7.82 13.20
N ASN A 73 -19.62 7.05 12.44
CA ASN A 73 -21.06 7.30 12.27
C ASN A 73 -21.81 7.32 13.61
N GLU A 74 -21.46 6.44 14.52
CA GLU A 74 -22.07 6.36 15.85
C GLU A 74 -21.71 7.57 16.70
N LEU A 75 -20.45 8.03 16.66
CA LEU A 75 -19.94 9.10 17.50
C LEU A 75 -20.39 10.51 17.05
N ILE A 76 -20.44 10.80 15.77
CA ILE A 76 -20.75 12.15 15.25
C ILE A 76 -21.98 12.21 14.35
N GLY A 77 -22.63 11.06 14.10
CA GLY A 77 -23.80 10.96 13.23
C GLY A 77 -23.48 10.87 11.74
N PRO A 78 -24.38 10.32 10.91
CA PRO A 78 -24.07 9.93 9.53
C PRO A 78 -23.72 11.12 8.62
N THR A 79 -24.31 12.29 8.87
CA THR A 79 -24.03 13.49 8.04
C THR A 79 -22.63 14.04 8.30
N ASP A 80 -22.25 14.19 9.58
CA ASP A 80 -20.92 14.69 9.95
C ASP A 80 -19.84 13.65 9.64
N ALA A 81 -20.15 12.36 9.78
CA ALA A 81 -19.24 11.27 9.42
C ALA A 81 -18.94 11.24 7.90
N ALA A 82 -19.96 11.40 7.05
CA ALA A 82 -19.76 11.49 5.61
C ALA A 82 -18.84 12.67 5.22
N LYS A 83 -19.09 13.85 5.84
CA LYS A 83 -18.25 15.03 5.66
C LYS A 83 -16.81 14.77 6.15
N PHE A 84 -16.66 14.20 7.35
CA PHE A 84 -15.35 13.86 7.92
C PHE A 84 -14.55 12.95 7.00
N TRP A 85 -15.15 11.87 6.46
CA TRP A 85 -14.43 10.94 5.59
C TRP A 85 -14.00 11.57 4.27
N HIS A 86 -14.81 12.45 3.71
CA HIS A 86 -14.41 13.21 2.53
C HIS A 86 -13.20 14.12 2.84
N GLU A 87 -13.27 14.91 3.90
CA GLU A 87 -12.18 15.78 4.34
C GLU A 87 -10.93 15.01 4.78
N TYR A 88 -11.10 13.81 5.38
CA TYR A 88 -10.00 12.92 5.74
C TYR A 88 -9.20 12.48 4.51
N ARG A 89 -9.88 12.00 3.48
CA ARG A 89 -9.21 11.57 2.24
C ARG A 89 -8.48 12.72 1.54
N ASP A 90 -9.01 13.92 1.62
CA ASP A 90 -8.37 15.13 1.07
C ASP A 90 -7.18 15.63 1.89
N ALA A 91 -7.20 15.36 3.21
CA ALA A 91 -6.18 15.88 4.15
C ALA A 91 -5.04 14.89 4.42
N TYR A 92 -5.30 13.57 4.33
CA TYR A 92 -4.34 12.55 4.75
C TYR A 92 -3.15 12.45 3.78
N ILE A 93 -3.41 12.48 2.47
CA ILE A 93 -2.38 12.56 1.43
C ILE A 93 -2.60 13.83 0.62
N THR A 94 -1.61 14.72 0.66
CA THR A 94 -1.61 16.02 0.01
C THR A 94 -0.43 16.15 -0.95
N ARG A 95 -0.41 17.22 -1.75
CA ARG A 95 0.75 17.53 -2.60
C ARG A 95 2.06 17.57 -1.79
N LYS A 96 2.03 18.11 -0.57
CA LYS A 96 3.21 18.20 0.31
C LYS A 96 3.77 16.85 0.71
N ASP A 97 2.89 15.85 0.89
CA ASP A 97 3.30 14.46 1.19
C ASP A 97 4.08 13.86 0.01
N ILE A 98 3.58 14.05 -1.22
CA ILE A 98 4.23 13.53 -2.43
C ILE A 98 5.56 14.25 -2.70
N ASP A 99 5.60 15.59 -2.59
CA ASP A 99 6.83 16.38 -2.67
C ASP A 99 7.89 15.90 -1.67
N PHE A 100 7.44 15.59 -0.45
CA PHE A 100 8.34 15.10 0.59
C PHE A 100 8.89 13.71 0.26
N ILE A 101 8.05 12.77 -0.19
CA ILE A 101 8.47 11.42 -0.59
C ILE A 101 9.56 11.51 -1.69
N ALA A 102 9.34 12.33 -2.71
CA ALA A 102 10.31 12.55 -3.78
C ALA A 102 11.61 13.18 -3.25
N LYS A 103 11.51 14.24 -2.42
CA LYS A 103 12.69 14.92 -1.83
C LYS A 103 13.49 14.02 -0.89
N ALA A 104 12.84 13.06 -0.23
CA ALA A 104 13.50 12.06 0.58
C ALA A 104 14.33 11.05 -0.24
N GLY A 105 14.16 11.04 -1.57
CA GLY A 105 14.92 10.19 -2.49
C GLY A 105 14.24 8.86 -2.83
N PHE A 106 12.97 8.71 -2.48
CA PHE A 106 12.14 7.61 -2.99
C PHE A 106 11.80 7.84 -4.46
N ASN A 107 11.60 6.76 -5.20
CA ASN A 107 11.17 6.81 -6.59
C ASN A 107 9.81 6.13 -6.84
N THR A 108 9.17 5.60 -5.78
CA THR A 108 7.95 4.80 -5.91
C THR A 108 7.01 5.02 -4.72
N ILE A 109 5.73 5.03 -5.02
CA ILE A 109 4.64 4.94 -4.03
C ILE A 109 3.71 3.79 -4.40
N ARG A 110 3.29 3.00 -3.40
CA ARG A 110 2.22 2.03 -3.52
C ARG A 110 0.97 2.60 -2.89
N ILE A 111 -0.16 2.50 -3.57
CA ILE A 111 -1.45 3.05 -3.15
C ILE A 111 -2.39 1.89 -2.83
N PRO A 112 -2.51 1.50 -1.56
CA PRO A 112 -3.54 0.57 -1.10
C PRO A 112 -4.91 1.18 -1.23
N PHE A 113 -5.85 0.47 -1.87
CA PHE A 113 -7.22 0.93 -2.01
C PHE A 113 -8.25 -0.14 -1.66
N HIS A 114 -9.40 0.32 -1.18
CA HIS A 114 -10.59 -0.51 -1.01
C HIS A 114 -11.40 -0.53 -2.30
N TYR A 115 -11.84 -1.70 -2.74
CA TYR A 115 -12.60 -1.88 -3.99
C TYR A 115 -13.81 -0.96 -4.11
N LYS A 116 -14.44 -0.59 -2.99
CA LYS A 116 -15.65 0.25 -2.94
C LYS A 116 -15.49 1.60 -3.65
N PHE A 117 -14.27 2.14 -3.70
CA PHE A 117 -13.98 3.42 -4.37
C PHE A 117 -13.93 3.33 -5.90
N PHE A 118 -13.98 2.12 -6.45
CA PHE A 118 -13.88 1.89 -7.89
C PHE A 118 -15.07 1.12 -8.48
N VAL A 119 -16.17 1.01 -7.73
CA VAL A 119 -17.40 0.40 -8.24
C VAL A 119 -18.08 1.31 -9.29
N PRO A 120 -18.82 0.75 -10.26
CA PRO A 120 -19.55 1.56 -11.23
C PRO A 120 -20.49 2.58 -10.58
N GLY A 121 -20.37 3.84 -10.99
CA GLY A 121 -21.14 4.96 -10.43
C GLY A 121 -20.48 5.68 -9.26
N ASP A 122 -19.34 5.18 -8.75
CA ASP A 122 -18.48 5.88 -7.81
C ASP A 122 -17.19 6.27 -8.53
N GLU A 123 -16.94 7.57 -8.66
CA GLU A 123 -15.75 8.13 -9.30
C GLU A 123 -14.79 8.77 -8.29
N GLU A 124 -15.10 8.71 -6.97
CA GLU A 124 -14.25 9.32 -5.94
C GLU A 124 -12.85 8.70 -5.93
N GLY A 125 -12.75 7.37 -6.06
CA GLY A 125 -11.46 6.68 -6.10
C GLY A 125 -10.58 7.15 -7.25
N PHE A 126 -11.12 7.28 -8.46
CA PHE A 126 -10.36 7.81 -9.59
C PHE A 126 -9.93 9.25 -9.36
N ALA A 127 -10.83 10.13 -8.90
CA ALA A 127 -10.50 11.53 -8.63
C ALA A 127 -9.38 11.70 -7.59
N LEU A 128 -9.37 10.85 -6.55
CA LEU A 128 -8.34 10.85 -5.50
C LEU A 128 -6.99 10.34 -6.02
N VAL A 129 -7.00 9.20 -6.72
CA VAL A 129 -5.78 8.58 -7.23
C VAL A 129 -5.19 9.38 -8.37
N ASP A 130 -5.98 9.93 -9.30
CA ASP A 130 -5.52 10.79 -10.39
C ASP A 130 -4.73 11.99 -9.87
N ARG A 131 -5.17 12.64 -8.78
CA ARG A 131 -4.42 13.74 -8.16
C ARG A 131 -3.03 13.29 -7.72
N VAL A 132 -2.94 12.12 -7.06
CA VAL A 132 -1.66 11.58 -6.60
C VAL A 132 -0.78 11.16 -7.78
N VAL A 133 -1.35 10.54 -8.80
CA VAL A 133 -0.63 10.16 -10.04
C VAL A 133 -0.08 11.39 -10.75
N GLU A 134 -0.86 12.48 -10.87
CA GLU A 134 -0.37 13.73 -11.45
C GLU A 134 0.75 14.39 -10.62
N TRP A 135 0.65 14.34 -9.30
CA TRP A 135 1.72 14.82 -8.42
C TRP A 135 2.97 13.94 -8.53
N ALA A 136 2.79 12.63 -8.54
CA ALA A 136 3.88 11.66 -8.72
C ALA A 136 4.60 11.87 -10.06
N LYS A 137 3.85 12.07 -11.14
CA LYS A 137 4.39 12.39 -12.46
C LYS A 137 5.25 13.66 -12.45
N ALA A 138 4.76 14.72 -11.81
CA ALA A 138 5.50 15.98 -11.70
C ALA A 138 6.81 15.83 -10.91
N ASP A 139 6.87 14.90 -9.96
CA ASP A 139 8.02 14.62 -9.11
C ASP A 139 8.83 13.39 -9.54
N HIS A 140 8.55 12.84 -10.73
CA HIS A 140 9.23 11.67 -11.30
C HIS A 140 9.15 10.40 -10.43
N LEU A 141 8.04 10.23 -9.70
CA LEU A 141 7.74 9.02 -8.94
C LEU A 141 6.94 8.03 -9.79
N TYR A 142 7.16 6.76 -9.57
CA TYR A 142 6.34 5.67 -10.08
C TYR A 142 5.21 5.34 -9.09
N VAL A 143 4.08 4.88 -9.62
CA VAL A 143 2.91 4.51 -8.82
C VAL A 143 2.55 3.05 -9.06
N ILE A 144 2.30 2.31 -7.98
CA ILE A 144 1.71 0.98 -7.99
C ILE A 144 0.34 1.07 -7.33
N LEU A 145 -0.70 0.58 -8.01
CA LEU A 145 -2.05 0.49 -7.47
C LEU A 145 -2.27 -0.89 -6.87
N ASP A 146 -2.73 -0.95 -5.62
CA ASP A 146 -2.91 -2.18 -4.87
C ASP A 146 -4.36 -2.36 -4.41
N MET A 147 -5.01 -3.45 -4.85
CA MET A 147 -6.31 -3.83 -4.31
C MET A 147 -6.11 -4.48 -2.93
N HIS A 148 -6.11 -3.62 -1.93
CA HIS A 148 -5.89 -4.01 -0.52
C HIS A 148 -7.11 -4.72 0.09
N CYS A 149 -8.30 -4.31 -0.33
CA CYS A 149 -9.55 -4.94 0.05
C CYS A 149 -10.30 -5.34 -1.23
N ALA A 150 -10.42 -6.63 -1.50
CA ALA A 150 -11.15 -7.17 -2.63
C ALA A 150 -12.63 -7.46 -2.29
N PRO A 151 -13.53 -7.45 -3.29
CA PRO A 151 -14.90 -7.93 -3.10
C PRO A 151 -14.94 -9.33 -2.47
N GLY A 152 -15.75 -9.49 -1.43
CA GLY A 152 -15.85 -10.75 -0.69
C GLY A 152 -14.71 -11.03 0.29
N GLY A 153 -13.61 -10.27 0.21
CA GLY A 153 -12.42 -10.43 1.02
C GLY A 153 -11.51 -11.58 0.58
N GLN A 154 -10.20 -11.36 0.60
CA GLN A 154 -9.19 -12.34 0.21
C GLN A 154 -8.52 -13.03 1.41
N THR A 155 -8.74 -12.55 2.64
CA THR A 155 -8.11 -13.09 3.85
C THR A 155 -9.10 -13.65 4.87
N GLY A 156 -10.27 -13.07 5.01
CA GLY A 156 -11.19 -13.34 6.13
C GLY A 156 -10.79 -12.60 7.41
N ALA A 157 -9.81 -11.69 7.35
CA ALA A 157 -9.33 -10.90 8.48
C ALA A 157 -9.71 -9.41 8.35
N ASN A 158 -9.33 -8.60 9.33
CA ASN A 158 -9.66 -7.18 9.37
C ASN A 158 -8.94 -6.35 8.31
N ILE A 159 -7.75 -6.76 7.87
CA ILE A 159 -6.90 -5.98 6.96
C ILE A 159 -7.49 -5.79 5.56
N ASP A 160 -8.35 -6.68 5.12
CA ASP A 160 -9.05 -6.59 3.84
C ASP A 160 -10.56 -6.28 3.99
N ASP A 161 -10.94 -5.79 5.16
CA ASP A 161 -12.34 -5.49 5.52
C ASP A 161 -13.31 -6.67 5.30
N SER A 162 -12.82 -7.92 5.43
CA SER A 162 -13.59 -9.15 5.26
C SER A 162 -14.71 -9.31 6.29
N TRP A 163 -15.68 -10.17 5.93
CA TRP A 163 -16.79 -10.56 6.81
C TRP A 163 -16.46 -11.79 7.69
N GLY A 164 -15.17 -11.97 8.09
CA GLY A 164 -14.70 -13.10 8.87
C GLY A 164 -14.48 -14.38 8.05
N TYR A 165 -14.56 -14.30 6.71
CA TYR A 165 -14.33 -15.40 5.78
C TYR A 165 -13.87 -14.88 4.41
N PRO A 166 -12.93 -15.56 3.72
CA PRO A 166 -12.41 -15.12 2.43
C PRO A 166 -13.32 -15.56 1.27
N TRP A 167 -14.45 -14.91 1.11
CA TRP A 167 -15.47 -15.26 0.12
C TRP A 167 -14.99 -15.17 -1.32
N LEU A 168 -13.94 -14.39 -1.59
CA LEU A 168 -13.36 -14.27 -2.93
C LEU A 168 -13.06 -15.63 -3.57
N TYR A 169 -12.69 -16.65 -2.77
CA TYR A 169 -12.37 -17.98 -3.30
C TYR A 169 -13.57 -18.91 -3.47
N GLU A 170 -14.74 -18.54 -2.99
CA GLU A 170 -15.96 -19.36 -3.02
C GLU A 170 -17.09 -18.69 -3.81
N ASP A 171 -17.09 -17.37 -3.88
CA ASP A 171 -18.18 -16.60 -4.50
C ASP A 171 -17.76 -16.06 -5.87
N GLU A 172 -18.36 -16.62 -6.93
CA GLU A 172 -18.11 -16.20 -8.32
C GLU A 172 -18.48 -14.73 -8.57
N ALA A 173 -19.52 -14.21 -7.89
CA ALA A 173 -19.93 -12.81 -8.03
C ALA A 173 -18.86 -11.86 -7.49
N SER A 174 -18.22 -12.19 -6.37
CA SER A 174 -17.08 -11.44 -5.81
C SER A 174 -15.88 -11.44 -6.75
N GLN A 175 -15.54 -12.58 -7.36
CA GLN A 175 -14.47 -12.67 -8.36
C GLN A 175 -14.79 -11.85 -9.60
N GLN A 176 -16.02 -11.88 -10.07
CA GLN A 176 -16.45 -11.12 -11.25
C GLN A 176 -16.41 -9.62 -10.96
N GLN A 177 -16.83 -9.19 -9.76
CA GLN A 177 -16.75 -7.79 -9.34
C GLN A 177 -15.29 -7.32 -9.24
N ALA A 178 -14.38 -8.12 -8.66
CA ALA A 178 -12.96 -7.80 -8.62
C ALA A 178 -12.36 -7.66 -10.03
N ALA A 179 -12.71 -8.56 -10.94
CA ALA A 179 -12.27 -8.51 -12.32
C ALA A 179 -12.79 -7.26 -13.05
N GLU A 180 -14.05 -6.87 -12.85
CA GLU A 180 -14.63 -5.67 -13.45
C GLU A 180 -13.97 -4.39 -12.92
N ILE A 181 -13.64 -4.34 -11.62
CA ILE A 181 -12.93 -3.21 -11.03
C ILE A 181 -11.53 -3.09 -11.64
N TRP A 182 -10.78 -4.19 -11.74
CA TRP A 182 -9.47 -4.17 -12.38
C TRP A 182 -9.55 -3.81 -13.86
N LYS A 183 -10.58 -4.26 -14.57
CA LYS A 183 -10.83 -3.85 -15.96
C LYS A 183 -11.04 -2.34 -16.07
N ARG A 184 -11.85 -1.73 -15.19
CA ARG A 184 -12.07 -0.27 -15.16
C ARG A 184 -10.78 0.49 -14.86
N ILE A 185 -10.02 0.05 -13.86
CA ILE A 185 -8.73 0.66 -13.50
C ILE A 185 -7.75 0.57 -14.67
N ALA A 186 -7.64 -0.60 -15.30
CA ALA A 186 -6.79 -0.81 -16.47
C ALA A 186 -7.20 0.08 -17.65
N ALA A 187 -8.50 0.18 -17.96
CA ALA A 187 -9.01 1.07 -19.01
C ALA A 187 -8.70 2.55 -18.73
N HIS A 188 -8.70 2.97 -17.45
CA HIS A 188 -8.43 4.35 -17.07
C HIS A 188 -6.94 4.71 -17.18
N TYR A 189 -6.04 3.79 -16.80
CA TYR A 189 -4.59 4.08 -16.71
C TYR A 189 -3.75 3.51 -17.86
N HIS A 190 -4.32 2.78 -18.81
CA HIS A 190 -3.58 2.02 -19.86
C HIS A 190 -2.53 2.83 -20.63
N ASP A 191 -2.70 4.15 -20.73
CA ASP A 191 -1.79 5.06 -21.43
C ASP A 191 -0.93 5.92 -20.47
N ASN A 192 -0.95 5.66 -19.16
CA ASN A 192 -0.24 6.48 -18.18
C ASN A 192 1.01 5.78 -17.62
N PRO A 193 2.21 6.06 -18.15
CA PRO A 193 3.44 5.37 -17.72
C PRO A 193 3.92 5.72 -16.30
N THR A 194 3.28 6.68 -15.62
CA THR A 194 3.54 6.97 -14.21
C THR A 194 3.04 5.84 -13.31
N VAL A 195 1.90 5.24 -13.66
CA VAL A 195 1.45 3.98 -13.08
C VAL A 195 2.29 2.87 -13.69
N VAL A 196 3.04 2.12 -12.90
CA VAL A 196 3.93 1.07 -13.43
C VAL A 196 3.37 -0.33 -13.29
N GLY A 197 2.38 -0.52 -12.42
CA GLY A 197 1.79 -1.85 -12.23
C GLY A 197 0.57 -1.87 -11.34
N TYR A 198 -0.11 -3.00 -11.43
CA TYR A 198 -1.32 -3.35 -10.69
C TYR A 198 -1.03 -4.53 -9.76
N ASP A 199 -0.97 -4.26 -8.46
CA ASP A 199 -0.86 -5.27 -7.40
C ASP A 199 -2.26 -5.84 -7.14
N LEU A 200 -2.51 -7.01 -7.69
CA LEU A 200 -3.86 -7.49 -7.93
C LEU A 200 -4.62 -7.87 -6.67
N LEU A 201 -3.94 -8.35 -5.64
CA LEU A 201 -4.51 -8.68 -4.33
C LEU A 201 -3.45 -8.55 -3.25
N ASN A 202 -3.70 -7.73 -2.24
CA ASN A 202 -2.86 -7.64 -1.05
C ASN A 202 -2.98 -8.89 -0.17
N GLU A 203 -1.87 -9.49 0.21
CA GLU A 203 -1.76 -10.50 1.26
C GLU A 203 -2.81 -11.63 1.22
N PRO A 204 -3.05 -12.28 0.07
CA PRO A 204 -4.09 -13.29 -0.03
C PRO A 204 -3.80 -14.51 0.86
N ILE A 205 -4.86 -15.09 1.40
CA ILE A 205 -4.87 -16.33 2.19
C ILE A 205 -3.90 -16.28 3.38
N PRO A 206 -4.40 -16.05 4.60
CA PRO A 206 -3.55 -15.96 5.79
C PRO A 206 -2.90 -17.30 6.17
N HIS A 207 -1.97 -17.26 7.13
CA HIS A 207 -1.30 -18.44 7.68
C HIS A 207 -2.24 -19.41 8.46
N TYR A 208 -3.54 -19.11 8.56
CA TYR A 208 -4.47 -19.96 9.30
C TYR A 208 -4.61 -21.33 8.63
N PRO A 209 -4.32 -22.45 9.33
CA PRO A 209 -4.26 -23.78 8.70
C PRO A 209 -5.50 -24.17 7.91
N LYS A 210 -6.70 -23.81 8.42
CA LYS A 210 -7.97 -24.10 7.75
C LYS A 210 -8.16 -23.36 6.42
N LEU A 211 -7.50 -22.22 6.23
CA LEU A 211 -7.64 -21.42 5.02
C LEU A 211 -6.62 -21.82 3.93
N GLN A 212 -5.58 -22.59 4.27
CA GLN A 212 -4.61 -23.09 3.28
C GLN A 212 -5.23 -24.02 2.23
N GLN A 213 -6.46 -24.52 2.47
CA GLN A 213 -7.24 -25.22 1.45
C GLN A 213 -7.49 -24.38 0.20
N TYR A 214 -7.42 -23.06 0.31
CA TYR A 214 -7.60 -22.12 -0.81
C TYR A 214 -6.34 -21.88 -1.63
N ASN A 215 -5.18 -22.37 -1.22
CA ASN A 215 -3.93 -22.18 -1.95
C ASN A 215 -4.05 -22.57 -3.44
N SER A 216 -4.75 -23.66 -3.75
CA SER A 216 -4.99 -24.11 -5.13
C SER A 216 -5.96 -23.23 -5.92
N LYS A 217 -6.71 -22.34 -5.25
CA LYS A 217 -7.65 -21.44 -5.90
C LYS A 217 -7.04 -20.06 -6.21
N LEU A 218 -5.87 -19.73 -5.63
CA LEU A 218 -5.27 -18.41 -5.78
C LEU A 218 -4.87 -18.11 -7.23
N GLU A 219 -4.07 -18.98 -7.85
CA GLU A 219 -3.67 -18.77 -9.25
C GLU A 219 -4.86 -18.73 -10.23
N PRO A 220 -5.89 -19.59 -10.14
CA PRO A 220 -7.12 -19.42 -10.92
C PRO A 220 -7.80 -18.06 -10.78
N VAL A 221 -7.87 -17.49 -9.57
CA VAL A 221 -8.39 -16.13 -9.35
C VAL A 221 -7.48 -15.10 -10.04
N TYR A 222 -6.17 -15.16 -9.84
CA TYR A 222 -5.24 -14.27 -10.53
C TYR A 222 -5.36 -14.33 -12.05
N ARG A 223 -5.51 -15.51 -12.64
CA ARG A 223 -5.72 -15.65 -14.10
C ARG A 223 -6.97 -14.93 -14.59
N LYS A 224 -8.05 -14.95 -13.79
CA LYS A 224 -9.28 -14.19 -14.09
C LYS A 224 -9.03 -12.68 -14.02
N LEU A 225 -8.36 -12.19 -12.97
CA LEU A 225 -8.05 -10.77 -12.81
C LEU A 225 -7.10 -10.28 -13.90
N VAL A 226 -6.04 -11.05 -14.20
CA VAL A 226 -5.10 -10.72 -15.29
C VAL A 226 -5.82 -10.68 -16.65
N ALA A 227 -6.71 -11.61 -16.94
CA ALA A 227 -7.48 -11.59 -18.19
C ALA A 227 -8.33 -10.32 -18.31
N ALA A 228 -8.92 -9.85 -17.20
CA ALA A 228 -9.67 -8.59 -17.17
C ALA A 228 -8.78 -7.38 -17.42
N VAL A 229 -7.62 -7.29 -16.74
CA VAL A 229 -6.62 -6.24 -17.00
C VAL A 229 -6.19 -6.26 -18.46
N ARG A 230 -5.79 -7.43 -19.00
CA ARG A 230 -5.25 -7.57 -20.36
C ARG A 230 -6.27 -7.32 -21.46
N SER A 231 -7.58 -7.31 -21.15
CA SER A 231 -8.61 -6.88 -22.11
C SER A 231 -8.52 -5.39 -22.45
N GLU A 232 -7.99 -4.57 -21.54
CA GLU A 232 -7.86 -3.12 -21.69
C GLU A 232 -6.40 -2.65 -21.77
N ASP A 233 -5.49 -3.32 -21.07
CA ASP A 233 -4.11 -2.86 -20.87
C ASP A 233 -3.10 -3.97 -21.12
N LYS A 234 -2.21 -3.72 -22.09
CA LYS A 234 -1.11 -4.64 -22.44
C LYS A 234 0.27 -4.15 -21.94
N ASN A 235 0.32 -2.94 -21.40
CA ASN A 235 1.56 -2.23 -21.11
C ASN A 235 2.00 -2.37 -19.65
N HIS A 236 1.07 -2.22 -18.71
CA HIS A 236 1.41 -2.22 -17.29
C HIS A 236 1.71 -3.63 -16.77
N VAL A 237 2.62 -3.67 -15.79
CA VAL A 237 2.96 -4.92 -15.10
C VAL A 237 1.79 -5.35 -14.20
N VAL A 238 1.44 -6.63 -14.24
CA VAL A 238 0.58 -7.25 -13.23
C VAL A 238 1.45 -7.84 -12.12
N ILE A 239 1.09 -7.56 -10.88
CA ILE A 239 1.85 -7.97 -9.70
C ILE A 239 1.04 -9.01 -8.95
N LEU A 240 1.69 -10.14 -8.63
CA LEU A 240 1.05 -11.32 -8.07
C LEU A 240 1.66 -11.64 -6.71
N GLY A 241 0.89 -11.56 -5.67
CA GLY A 241 1.28 -11.89 -4.31
C GLY A 241 1.13 -13.38 -4.00
N GLY A 242 2.06 -13.95 -3.22
CA GLY A 242 1.98 -15.33 -2.77
C GLY A 242 0.85 -15.56 -1.75
N ALA A 243 0.47 -16.80 -1.52
CA ALA A 243 -0.42 -17.12 -0.40
C ALA A 243 0.29 -16.88 0.97
N GLN A 244 -0.47 -17.04 2.07
CA GLN A 244 0.00 -16.86 3.45
C GLN A 244 0.67 -15.50 3.67
N TRP A 245 -0.11 -14.44 3.46
CA TRP A 245 0.35 -13.05 3.61
C TRP A 245 1.53 -12.73 2.67
N ASP A 246 1.39 -13.09 1.38
CA ASP A 246 2.43 -12.92 0.33
C ASP A 246 3.76 -13.64 0.61
N THR A 247 3.77 -14.64 1.49
CA THR A 247 5.03 -15.34 1.82
C THR A 247 5.23 -16.66 1.10
N ASN A 248 4.18 -17.28 0.56
CA ASN A 248 4.23 -18.61 -0.01
C ASN A 248 4.11 -18.60 -1.54
N PHE A 249 5.25 -18.70 -2.22
CA PHE A 249 5.32 -18.78 -3.69
C PHE A 249 5.14 -20.20 -4.25
N SER A 250 5.04 -21.22 -3.39
CA SER A 250 4.79 -22.59 -3.86
C SER A 250 3.41 -22.79 -4.49
N VAL A 251 2.51 -21.80 -4.32
CA VAL A 251 1.20 -21.78 -4.95
C VAL A 251 1.24 -21.48 -6.44
N PHE A 252 2.35 -20.95 -6.93
CA PHE A 252 2.52 -20.59 -8.33
C PHE A 252 3.17 -21.72 -9.14
N GLY A 253 2.60 -21.95 -10.32
CA GLY A 253 3.25 -22.68 -11.41
C GLY A 253 4.24 -21.82 -12.19
N ALA A 254 4.49 -22.19 -13.47
CA ALA A 254 5.23 -21.34 -14.38
C ALA A 254 4.44 -20.03 -14.64
N PRO A 255 5.15 -18.90 -14.83
CA PRO A 255 4.52 -17.61 -15.13
C PRO A 255 3.57 -17.72 -16.33
N PHE A 256 2.39 -17.16 -16.20
CA PHE A 256 1.33 -17.22 -17.20
C PHE A 256 1.06 -15.88 -17.91
N ASP A 257 1.70 -14.81 -17.45
CA ASP A 257 1.72 -13.52 -18.12
C ASP A 257 3.17 -13.09 -18.36
N LYS A 258 3.45 -12.52 -19.52
CA LYS A 258 4.81 -12.15 -19.93
C LYS A 258 5.32 -10.88 -19.24
N ASN A 259 4.40 -10.06 -18.78
CA ASN A 259 4.68 -8.79 -18.09
C ASN A 259 4.17 -8.87 -16.65
N ALA A 260 4.58 -9.92 -15.95
CA ALA A 260 4.26 -10.14 -14.54
C ALA A 260 5.49 -9.92 -13.65
N MET A 261 5.26 -9.39 -12.46
CA MET A 261 6.19 -9.32 -11.34
C MET A 261 5.56 -10.04 -10.14
N TYR A 262 6.38 -10.61 -9.26
CA TYR A 262 5.88 -11.31 -8.09
C TYR A 262 6.26 -10.55 -6.82
N THR A 263 5.28 -10.34 -5.93
CA THR A 263 5.48 -9.62 -4.67
C THR A 263 5.49 -10.55 -3.47
N PHE A 264 6.30 -10.21 -2.48
CA PHE A 264 6.30 -10.85 -1.17
C PHE A 264 6.32 -9.80 -0.07
N HIS A 265 5.76 -10.15 1.09
CA HIS A 265 5.78 -9.35 2.31
C HIS A 265 6.58 -10.04 3.39
N LYS A 266 7.36 -9.31 4.17
CA LYS A 266 8.18 -9.85 5.27
C LYS A 266 8.26 -8.89 6.44
N TYR A 267 7.81 -9.38 7.59
CA TYR A 267 7.82 -8.65 8.85
C TYR A 267 8.48 -9.47 9.95
N TRP A 268 9.12 -8.81 10.90
CA TRP A 268 9.60 -9.31 12.19
C TRP A 268 10.51 -10.58 12.17
N MET A 269 11.05 -10.96 11.02
CA MET A 269 12.03 -12.04 10.92
C MET A 269 13.48 -11.51 11.06
N PRO A 270 14.49 -12.33 11.32
CA PRO A 270 15.90 -11.92 11.19
C PRO A 270 16.20 -11.43 9.77
N PRO A 271 16.82 -10.25 9.57
CA PRO A 271 17.14 -9.71 8.26
C PRO A 271 18.42 -10.34 7.67
N VAL A 272 18.36 -11.63 7.42
CA VAL A 272 19.46 -12.46 6.87
C VAL A 272 19.08 -13.07 5.53
N GLN A 273 20.06 -13.57 4.77
CA GLN A 273 19.86 -14.08 3.40
C GLN A 273 18.73 -15.12 3.28
N ASP A 274 18.55 -15.97 4.30
CA ASP A 274 17.48 -16.98 4.31
C ASP A 274 16.08 -16.37 4.28
N ALA A 275 15.91 -15.11 4.71
CA ALA A 275 14.63 -14.42 4.66
C ALA A 275 14.15 -14.12 3.22
N VAL A 276 15.08 -13.92 2.29
CA VAL A 276 14.79 -13.59 0.88
C VAL A 276 15.12 -14.72 -0.09
N LYS A 277 15.87 -15.72 0.35
CA LYS A 277 16.35 -16.83 -0.48
C LYS A 277 15.24 -17.52 -1.30
N PRO A 278 14.08 -17.90 -0.74
CA PRO A 278 13.03 -18.58 -1.53
C PRO A 278 12.52 -17.73 -2.70
N TYR A 279 12.47 -16.42 -2.54
CA TYR A 279 12.01 -15.49 -3.58
C TYR A 279 13.08 -15.27 -4.64
N VAL A 280 14.35 -15.17 -4.26
CA VAL A 280 15.48 -15.11 -5.18
C VAL A 280 15.57 -16.40 -6.02
N GLU A 281 15.39 -17.57 -5.40
CA GLU A 281 15.35 -18.84 -6.11
C GLU A 281 14.18 -18.93 -7.09
N PHE A 282 13.00 -18.42 -6.73
CA PHE A 282 11.85 -18.33 -7.62
C PHE A 282 12.12 -17.38 -8.80
N ARG A 283 12.66 -16.18 -8.54
CA ARG A 283 13.09 -15.21 -9.54
C ARG A 283 14.03 -15.84 -10.56
N ASP A 284 15.08 -16.51 -10.07
CA ASP A 284 16.13 -17.08 -10.92
C ASP A 284 15.65 -18.33 -11.67
N LYS A 285 14.79 -19.16 -11.05
CA LYS A 285 14.18 -20.34 -11.68
C LYS A 285 13.27 -19.98 -12.87
N TYR A 286 12.44 -18.97 -12.68
CA TYR A 286 11.42 -18.61 -13.67
C TYR A 286 11.81 -17.41 -14.54
N ASN A 287 12.95 -16.79 -14.24
CA ASN A 287 13.46 -15.60 -14.94
C ASN A 287 12.40 -14.48 -14.98
N VAL A 288 11.87 -14.11 -13.80
CA VAL A 288 10.83 -13.08 -13.59
C VAL A 288 11.24 -12.10 -12.50
N PRO A 289 10.87 -10.81 -12.55
CA PRO A 289 11.19 -9.86 -11.49
C PRO A 289 10.41 -10.18 -10.21
N ILE A 290 11.03 -9.85 -9.07
CA ILE A 290 10.40 -9.91 -7.74
C ILE A 290 10.48 -8.53 -7.07
N TRP A 291 9.54 -8.28 -6.16
CA TRP A 291 9.44 -7.05 -5.40
C TRP A 291 8.99 -7.34 -3.96
N MET A 292 9.57 -6.66 -2.99
CA MET A 292 9.11 -6.67 -1.61
C MET A 292 8.07 -5.55 -1.45
N GLY A 293 6.78 -5.92 -1.50
CA GLY A 293 5.65 -5.00 -1.50
C GLY A 293 5.42 -4.33 -0.16
N GLU A 294 5.64 -5.09 0.94
CA GLU A 294 5.51 -4.55 2.28
C GLU A 294 6.51 -5.13 3.25
N SER A 295 7.04 -4.26 4.09
CA SER A 295 7.80 -4.54 5.30
C SER A 295 7.84 -3.28 6.16
N GLY A 296 8.24 -3.40 7.42
CA GLY A 296 8.31 -2.25 8.31
C GLY A 296 8.01 -2.62 9.75
N GLU A 297 7.34 -1.70 10.47
CA GLU A 297 6.84 -1.91 11.83
C GLU A 297 7.93 -2.44 12.80
N ASN A 298 9.18 -1.94 12.66
CA ASN A 298 10.33 -2.39 13.41
C ASN A 298 11.28 -1.23 13.78
N THR A 299 12.38 -1.54 14.44
CA THR A 299 13.41 -0.56 14.81
C THR A 299 14.19 -0.06 13.59
N ASP A 300 14.74 1.14 13.68
CA ASP A 300 15.59 1.72 12.62
C ASP A 300 16.75 0.81 12.24
N GLU A 301 17.37 0.13 13.23
CA GLU A 301 18.46 -0.80 12.97
C GLU A 301 17.99 -1.99 12.10
N TRP A 302 16.88 -2.62 12.47
CA TRP A 302 16.31 -3.73 11.71
C TRP A 302 15.92 -3.29 10.28
N ILE A 303 15.28 -2.14 10.15
CA ILE A 303 14.88 -1.54 8.87
C ILE A 303 16.10 -1.33 7.98
N GLY A 304 17.19 -0.74 8.53
CA GLY A 304 18.42 -0.52 7.79
C GLY A 304 19.10 -1.82 7.32
N GLN A 305 19.11 -2.84 8.16
CA GLN A 305 19.66 -4.16 7.81
C GLN A 305 18.81 -4.84 6.74
N PHE A 306 17.48 -4.81 6.86
CA PHE A 306 16.62 -5.47 5.88
C PHE A 306 16.62 -4.72 4.53
N ARG A 307 16.54 -3.39 4.55
CA ARG A 307 16.70 -2.59 3.32
C ARG A 307 18.01 -2.90 2.61
N LYS A 308 19.15 -2.98 3.38
CA LYS A 308 20.43 -3.34 2.79
C LYS A 308 20.41 -4.75 2.17
N LEU A 309 19.80 -5.73 2.84
CA LEU A 309 19.66 -7.09 2.30
C LEU A 309 18.89 -7.10 0.98
N LEU A 310 17.81 -6.31 0.88
CA LEU A 310 17.03 -6.18 -0.36
C LEU A 310 17.88 -5.55 -1.48
N ASP A 311 18.60 -4.45 -1.18
CA ASP A 311 19.49 -3.78 -2.14
C ASP A 311 20.62 -4.70 -2.61
N ASP A 312 21.26 -5.46 -1.71
CA ASP A 312 22.33 -6.41 -2.03
C ASP A 312 21.84 -7.55 -2.95
N ASN A 313 20.55 -7.91 -2.89
CA ASN A 313 19.92 -8.90 -3.76
C ASN A 313 19.21 -8.29 -4.98
N GLU A 314 19.36 -6.97 -5.19
CA GLU A 314 18.72 -6.24 -6.30
C GLU A 314 17.19 -6.38 -6.32
N ILE A 315 16.55 -6.39 -5.14
CA ILE A 315 15.12 -6.51 -4.95
C ILE A 315 14.54 -5.11 -4.75
N SER A 316 13.57 -4.73 -5.58
CA SER A 316 12.75 -3.54 -5.37
C SER A 316 11.94 -3.64 -4.08
N TRP A 317 11.63 -2.51 -3.44
CA TRP A 317 10.92 -2.52 -2.17
C TRP A 317 10.06 -1.28 -1.92
N THR A 318 8.98 -1.46 -1.15
CA THR A 318 8.18 -0.40 -0.53
C THR A 318 7.94 -0.74 0.93
N PHE A 319 8.26 0.21 1.83
CA PHE A 319 8.06 -0.01 3.27
C PHE A 319 6.71 0.54 3.73
N TRP A 320 6.11 -0.15 4.71
CA TRP A 320 4.84 0.15 5.34
C TRP A 320 5.03 0.80 6.71
N PRO A 321 4.18 1.76 7.07
CA PRO A 321 3.43 2.67 6.21
C PRO A 321 4.16 4.02 6.03
N TYR A 322 3.68 4.87 5.14
CA TYR A 322 4.19 6.23 4.99
C TYR A 322 3.89 7.11 6.22
N LYS A 323 2.65 7.09 6.71
CA LYS A 323 2.16 7.97 7.79
C LYS A 323 1.33 7.18 8.81
N LYS A 324 1.58 7.40 10.13
CA LYS A 324 0.89 6.70 11.21
C LYS A 324 0.85 7.54 12.50
N MET A 325 -0.20 7.38 13.30
CA MET A 325 -0.33 8.06 14.60
C MET A 325 0.72 7.56 15.59
N GLU A 326 1.45 8.49 16.23
CA GLU A 326 2.44 8.23 17.30
C GLU A 326 3.41 7.06 16.97
N ALA A 327 3.87 6.98 15.72
CA ALA A 327 4.75 5.92 15.30
C ALA A 327 6.20 6.38 15.13
N LYS A 328 7.15 5.53 15.51
CA LYS A 328 8.57 5.69 15.18
C LYS A 328 8.95 4.93 13.91
N SER A 329 8.13 3.95 13.52
CA SER A 329 8.35 3.04 12.40
C SER A 329 7.63 3.47 11.11
N ALA A 330 7.57 4.76 10.85
CA ALA A 330 7.03 5.34 9.63
C ALA A 330 7.80 6.61 9.27
N PRO A 331 7.95 7.00 8.00
CA PRO A 331 8.57 8.25 7.58
C PRO A 331 7.96 9.49 8.24
N VAL A 332 6.64 9.49 8.40
CA VAL A 332 5.87 10.60 8.98
C VAL A 332 4.98 10.09 10.12
N THR A 333 4.92 10.85 11.20
CA THR A 333 4.01 10.57 12.32
C THR A 333 3.21 11.81 12.67
N PHE A 334 1.99 11.60 13.15
CA PHE A 334 1.15 12.68 13.68
C PHE A 334 0.74 12.37 15.12
N ALA A 335 0.54 13.44 15.89
CA ALA A 335 0.19 13.33 17.29
C ALA A 335 -1.28 12.89 17.47
N ARG A 336 -1.55 12.25 18.61
CA ARG A 336 -2.89 11.89 19.05
C ARG A 336 -3.78 13.15 19.15
N PRO A 337 -5.03 13.12 18.63
CA PRO A 337 -5.99 14.23 18.76
C PRO A 337 -6.41 14.49 20.21
N GLU A 338 -6.95 15.68 20.46
CA GLU A 338 -7.66 15.95 21.70
C GLU A 338 -8.84 14.97 21.86
N HIS A 339 -9.20 14.62 23.10
CA HIS A 339 -10.27 13.66 23.43
C HIS A 339 -10.12 12.25 22.80
N TRP A 340 -8.99 11.95 22.13
CA TRP A 340 -8.82 10.65 21.47
C TRP A 340 -8.80 9.46 22.42
N ASP A 341 -8.27 9.64 23.64
CA ASP A 341 -8.29 8.59 24.66
C ASP A 341 -9.70 8.20 25.09
N GLU A 342 -10.64 9.15 25.10
CA GLU A 342 -12.06 8.92 25.34
C GLU A 342 -12.69 8.12 24.18
N ILE A 343 -12.35 8.48 22.93
CA ILE A 343 -12.76 7.72 21.74
C ILE A 343 -12.25 6.28 21.80
N VAL A 344 -10.95 6.07 22.12
CA VAL A 344 -10.35 4.74 22.24
C VAL A 344 -11.01 3.94 23.37
N ALA A 345 -11.22 4.56 24.53
CA ALA A 345 -11.86 3.91 25.67
C ALA A 345 -13.31 3.50 25.37
N TYR A 346 -14.04 4.31 24.63
CA TYR A 346 -15.38 3.98 24.13
C TYR A 346 -15.34 2.82 23.14
N ALA A 347 -14.51 2.94 22.12
CA ALA A 347 -14.34 1.95 21.07
C ALA A 347 -14.01 0.56 21.62
N ALA A 348 -13.05 0.49 22.58
CA ALA A 348 -12.62 -0.77 23.19
C ALA A 348 -13.72 -1.46 24.02
N ARG A 349 -14.61 -0.67 24.64
CA ARG A 349 -15.71 -1.20 25.45
C ARG A 349 -16.95 -1.56 24.61
N HIS A 350 -17.08 -0.94 23.45
CA HIS A 350 -18.26 -1.08 22.60
C HIS A 350 -18.12 -2.20 21.56
N ALA A 351 -16.89 -2.60 21.24
CA ALA A 351 -16.65 -3.68 20.29
C ALA A 351 -17.37 -4.97 20.72
N GLY A 352 -18.44 -5.32 20.01
CA GLY A 352 -19.24 -6.51 20.27
C GLY A 352 -20.29 -6.40 21.38
N MET A 353 -20.56 -5.20 21.92
CA MET A 353 -21.61 -4.99 22.92
C MET A 353 -22.95 -4.67 22.25
N GLY A 354 -23.87 -5.64 22.27
CA GLY A 354 -25.27 -5.44 21.82
C GLY A 354 -26.16 -4.66 22.80
N ASP A 355 -25.58 -4.01 23.82
CA ASP A 355 -26.34 -3.32 24.87
C ASP A 355 -26.34 -1.80 24.63
N THR A 356 -27.40 -1.34 23.98
CA THR A 356 -27.57 0.07 23.61
C THR A 356 -27.55 1.02 24.82
N GLU A 357 -28.06 0.60 25.99
CA GLU A 357 -28.06 1.44 27.18
C GLU A 357 -26.64 1.71 27.72
N LYS A 358 -25.82 0.66 27.77
CA LYS A 358 -24.40 0.79 28.17
C LYS A 358 -23.58 1.58 27.16
N SER A 359 -23.88 1.40 25.88
CA SER A 359 -23.24 2.15 24.80
C SER A 359 -23.51 3.63 24.91
N VAL A 360 -24.79 4.02 25.09
CA VAL A 360 -25.19 5.41 25.24
C VAL A 360 -24.56 6.02 26.49
N ALA A 361 -24.53 5.29 27.61
CA ALA A 361 -23.94 5.78 28.88
C ALA A 361 -22.41 5.94 28.82
N ALA A 362 -21.70 5.16 27.99
CA ALA A 362 -20.26 5.20 27.88
C ALA A 362 -19.75 6.17 26.79
N ARG A 363 -20.68 6.68 25.97
CA ARG A 363 -20.33 7.51 24.82
C ARG A 363 -19.77 8.87 25.25
N PRO A 364 -18.65 9.34 24.66
CA PRO A 364 -18.18 10.71 24.81
C PRO A 364 -19.28 11.71 24.38
N SER A 365 -19.20 12.95 24.88
CA SER A 365 -20.13 13.98 24.42
C SER A 365 -20.03 14.19 22.90
N LEU A 366 -21.11 14.66 22.28
CA LEU A 366 -21.08 14.95 20.84
C LEU A 366 -20.08 16.06 20.52
N GLU A 367 -19.92 17.03 21.44
CA GLU A 367 -18.97 18.15 21.32
C GLU A 367 -17.53 17.61 21.34
N ASP A 368 -17.16 16.79 22.32
CA ASP A 368 -15.81 16.20 22.43
C ASP A 368 -15.50 15.26 21.25
N SER A 369 -16.50 14.48 20.80
CA SER A 369 -16.36 13.61 19.64
C SER A 369 -16.07 14.42 18.37
N ARG A 370 -16.80 15.49 18.12
CA ARG A 370 -16.55 16.39 16.99
C ARG A 370 -15.19 17.05 17.07
N ALA A 371 -14.83 17.56 18.26
CA ALA A 371 -13.52 18.17 18.48
C ALA A 371 -12.37 17.19 18.20
N ALA A 372 -12.50 15.92 18.63
CA ALA A 372 -11.52 14.89 18.36
C ALA A 372 -11.30 14.65 16.85
N PHE A 373 -12.38 14.52 16.07
CA PHE A 373 -12.28 14.29 14.64
C PHE A 373 -11.83 15.53 13.85
N GLU A 374 -12.22 16.74 14.26
CA GLU A 374 -11.70 17.99 13.69
C GLU A 374 -10.20 18.15 13.95
N ASP A 375 -9.75 17.83 15.16
CA ASP A 375 -8.33 17.86 15.49
C ASP A 375 -7.54 16.77 14.76
N LEU A 376 -8.12 15.58 14.54
CA LEU A 376 -7.54 14.56 13.69
C LEU A 376 -7.31 15.09 12.27
N LEU A 377 -8.31 15.70 11.65
CA LEU A 377 -8.20 16.31 10.31
C LEU A 377 -7.09 17.36 10.22
N ARG A 378 -6.87 18.10 11.30
CA ARG A 378 -5.78 19.08 11.40
C ARG A 378 -4.41 18.39 11.51
N LYS A 379 -4.29 17.39 12.37
CA LYS A 379 -3.02 16.73 12.73
C LYS A 379 -2.47 15.81 11.64
N ILE A 380 -3.33 15.19 10.83
CA ILE A 380 -2.91 14.33 9.73
C ILE A 380 -2.29 15.09 8.57
N ARG A 381 -2.47 16.41 8.48
CA ARG A 381 -1.83 17.21 7.41
C ARG A 381 -0.32 17.24 7.60
N PHE A 382 0.41 17.15 6.50
CA PHE A 382 1.86 17.09 6.50
C PHE A 382 2.51 18.22 7.32
N GLU A 383 2.02 19.44 7.18
CA GLU A 383 2.53 20.63 7.90
C GLU A 383 2.39 20.58 9.43
N ASN A 384 1.53 19.71 9.94
CA ASN A 384 1.29 19.51 11.38
C ASN A 384 1.85 18.17 11.89
N ALA A 385 2.42 17.38 11.00
CA ALA A 385 3.02 16.10 11.30
C ALA A 385 4.53 16.23 11.57
N THR A 386 5.13 15.17 12.09
CA THR A 386 6.56 15.12 12.41
C THR A 386 7.25 14.10 11.49
N VAL A 387 8.40 14.48 10.95
CA VAL A 387 9.26 13.59 10.16
C VAL A 387 10.14 12.77 11.09
N ASN A 388 10.25 11.48 10.85
CA ASN A 388 11.11 10.54 11.58
C ASN A 388 12.46 10.39 10.87
N ASP A 389 13.40 11.28 11.16
CA ASP A 389 14.72 11.30 10.53
C ASP A 389 15.50 9.99 10.70
N GLY A 390 15.38 9.33 11.85
CA GLY A 390 16.02 8.04 12.12
C GLY A 390 15.54 6.95 11.18
N TYR A 391 14.23 6.85 11.02
CA TYR A 391 13.60 5.88 10.13
C TYR A 391 13.93 6.15 8.65
N LEU A 392 13.89 7.41 8.23
CA LEU A 392 14.31 7.80 6.88
C LEU A 392 15.76 7.44 6.59
N LYS A 393 16.65 7.73 7.54
CA LYS A 393 18.06 7.37 7.43
C LYS A 393 18.26 5.85 7.32
N ALA A 394 17.49 5.07 8.07
CA ALA A 394 17.51 3.61 7.97
C ALA A 394 17.07 3.12 6.58
N LEU A 395 16.09 3.78 5.97
CA LEU A 395 15.68 3.53 4.59
C LEU A 395 16.67 4.05 3.51
N GLY A 396 17.78 4.69 3.94
CA GLY A 396 18.74 5.31 3.01
C GLY A 396 18.23 6.59 2.37
N ALA A 397 17.13 7.12 2.88
CA ALA A 397 16.58 8.41 2.47
C ALA A 397 17.40 9.57 3.05
N THR A 398 17.49 10.66 2.31
CA THR A 398 18.19 11.89 2.77
C THR A 398 17.19 13.03 2.77
N VAL A 399 16.84 13.50 3.96
CA VAL A 399 16.15 14.79 4.07
C VAL A 399 17.20 15.88 3.84
N LYS A 400 17.11 16.58 2.70
CA LYS A 400 17.89 17.77 2.44
C LYS A 400 17.11 19.02 2.79
#